data_997caef12f8cc5c5d0ce526ac5800b68
#
_entry.id   997caef12f8cc5c5d0ce526ac5800b68
#
_cell.length_a   1.000
_cell.length_b   1.000
_cell.length_c   1.000
_cell.angle_alpha   90.00
_cell.angle_beta   90.00
_cell.angle_gamma   90.00
#
_symmetry.space_group_name_H-M   'P 1'
#
loop_
_entity.id
_entity.type
_entity.pdbx_description
1 polymer ?
#
loop_
_entity_poly.entity_id
_entity_poly.type
_entity_poly.pdbx_seq_one_letter_code
_entity_poly.pdbx_strand_id
1 'polypeptide(L)'
;MPSERRSPDELDCDYMNQLHNDLRVLRAVVDEELRRRWDRSLPFADALFDRWERADQLGFGEGSSVYDSAHVFGSVAVGEETWIGPFVILDGSGAALTIGNYCDVSAGVHIFTHDTALRCVSMGQAAARRSPVSIGDGTYVG
;
A
#
# COMPACT_ATOMS: atom_id res chain seq x y z
N MET A 1 -5.75 25.85 -5.10
CA MET A 1 -4.66 26.66 -4.55
C MET A 1 -3.57 25.71 -4.07
N PRO A 2 -2.35 25.75 -4.59
CA PRO A 2 -1.27 24.98 -3.99
C PRO A 2 -1.00 25.59 -2.61
N SER A 3 -1.06 24.78 -1.55
CA SER A 3 -0.64 25.18 -0.22
C SER A 3 0.85 25.52 -0.28
N GLU A 4 1.23 26.73 0.08
CA GLU A 4 2.61 27.13 0.22
C GLU A 4 3.30 26.13 1.17
N ARG A 5 4.30 25.43 0.65
CA ARG A 5 5.14 24.57 1.48
C ARG A 5 5.97 25.48 2.37
N ARG A 6 5.67 25.49 3.66
CA ARG A 6 6.52 26.16 4.65
C ARG A 6 7.91 25.53 4.60
N SER A 7 8.93 26.36 4.63
CA SER A 7 10.31 25.86 4.74
C SER A 7 10.53 25.24 6.13
N PRO A 8 11.43 24.26 6.27
CA PRO A 8 11.76 23.68 7.58
C PRO A 8 12.21 24.71 8.63
N ASP A 9 12.80 25.82 8.18
CA ASP A 9 13.31 26.90 9.02
C ASP A 9 12.20 27.83 9.55
N GLU A 10 10.97 27.74 9.04
CA GLU A 10 9.80 28.47 9.49
C GLU A 10 8.94 27.73 10.52
N LEU A 11 9.33 26.50 10.88
CA LEU A 11 8.62 25.72 11.87
C LEU A 11 9.10 26.09 13.26
N ASP A 12 8.23 26.79 14.01
CA ASP A 12 8.46 27.06 15.43
C ASP A 12 8.61 25.75 16.22
N CYS A 13 9.66 25.66 17.06
CA CYS A 13 9.93 24.52 17.89
C CYS A 13 8.74 24.15 18.80
N ASP A 14 8.02 25.15 19.32
CA ASP A 14 6.86 24.93 20.17
C ASP A 14 5.70 24.32 19.39
N TYR A 15 5.46 24.77 18.16
CA TYR A 15 4.49 24.17 17.27
C TYR A 15 4.83 22.70 16.93
N MET A 16 6.09 22.40 16.63
CA MET A 16 6.55 21.04 16.35
C MET A 16 6.41 20.10 17.55
N ASN A 17 6.73 20.59 18.74
CA ASN A 17 6.57 19.83 19.98
C ASN A 17 5.07 19.55 20.26
N GLN A 18 4.21 20.54 20.04
CA GLN A 18 2.78 20.37 20.21
C GLN A 18 2.22 19.35 19.21
N LEU A 19 2.56 19.47 17.92
CA LEU A 19 2.14 18.53 16.88
C LEU A 19 2.61 17.10 17.18
N HIS A 20 3.85 16.92 17.62
CA HIS A 20 4.37 15.62 18.03
C HIS A 20 3.57 15.02 19.20
N ASN A 21 3.24 15.84 20.19
CA ASN A 21 2.42 15.40 21.31
C ASN A 21 0.99 15.01 20.86
N ASP A 22 0.38 15.81 20.00
CA ASP A 22 -0.96 15.56 19.48
C ASP A 22 -1.00 14.25 18.66
N LEU A 23 0.02 13.97 17.85
CA LEU A 23 0.15 12.70 17.14
C LEU A 23 0.30 11.50 18.07
N ARG A 24 1.02 11.65 19.20
CA ARG A 24 1.11 10.59 20.20
C ARG A 24 -0.22 10.31 20.89
N VAL A 25 -0.97 11.36 21.20
CA VAL A 25 -2.32 11.24 21.77
C VAL A 25 -3.25 10.56 20.79
N LEU A 26 -3.26 11.00 19.53
CA LEU A 26 -4.06 10.40 18.47
C LEU A 26 -3.74 8.90 18.31
N ARG A 27 -2.46 8.54 18.26
CA ARG A 27 -2.03 7.13 18.18
C ARG A 27 -2.58 6.31 19.34
N ALA A 28 -2.48 6.82 20.58
CA ALA A 28 -2.97 6.10 21.75
C ALA A 28 -4.47 5.86 21.71
N VAL A 29 -5.25 6.84 21.27
CA VAL A 29 -6.71 6.73 21.10
C VAL A 29 -7.07 5.70 20.05
N VAL A 30 -6.41 5.75 18.89
CA VAL A 30 -6.65 4.80 17.79
C VAL A 30 -6.27 3.36 18.18
N ASP A 31 -5.12 3.18 18.83
CA ASP A 31 -4.67 1.87 19.32
C ASP A 31 -5.65 1.27 20.34
N GLU A 32 -6.17 2.08 21.25
CA GLU A 32 -7.14 1.64 22.26
C GLU A 32 -8.45 1.21 21.59
N GLU A 33 -8.94 1.97 20.61
CA GLU A 33 -10.17 1.63 19.90
C GLU A 33 -10.01 0.35 19.07
N LEU A 34 -8.89 0.15 18.40
CA LEU A 34 -8.60 -1.07 17.65
C LEU A 34 -8.53 -2.29 18.57
N ARG A 35 -7.88 -2.17 19.72
CA ARG A 35 -7.85 -3.25 20.73
C ARG A 35 -9.25 -3.58 21.25
N ARG A 36 -10.01 -2.56 21.61
CA ARG A 36 -11.35 -2.73 22.17
C ARG A 36 -12.32 -3.37 21.19
N ARG A 37 -12.28 -2.97 19.90
CA ARG A 37 -13.23 -3.45 18.87
C ARG A 37 -12.80 -4.76 18.22
N TRP A 38 -11.50 -4.92 17.95
CA TRP A 38 -11.01 -5.93 17.03
C TRP A 38 -9.89 -6.81 17.59
N ASP A 39 -9.47 -6.55 18.83
CA ASP A 39 -8.31 -7.19 19.46
C ASP A 39 -7.06 -7.12 18.56
N ARG A 40 -6.79 -5.93 18.00
CA ARG A 40 -5.71 -5.67 17.04
C ARG A 40 -4.80 -4.56 17.51
N SER A 41 -3.53 -4.70 17.15
CA SER A 41 -2.52 -3.64 17.19
C SER A 41 -1.88 -3.55 15.81
N LEU A 42 -1.89 -2.37 15.21
CA LEU A 42 -1.42 -2.13 13.84
C LEU A 42 -0.36 -1.02 13.82
N PRO A 43 0.52 -0.98 12.79
CA PRO A 43 1.31 0.21 12.49
C PRO A 43 0.40 1.44 12.36
N PHE A 44 0.90 2.62 12.77
CA PHE A 44 0.07 3.83 12.89
C PHE A 44 -0.66 4.20 11.60
N ALA A 45 0.00 4.11 10.45
CA ALA A 45 -0.64 4.39 9.17
C ALA A 45 -1.77 3.40 8.85
N ASP A 46 -1.54 2.10 9.04
CA ASP A 46 -2.57 1.08 8.85
C ASP A 46 -3.74 1.19 9.85
N ALA A 47 -3.48 1.79 11.01
CA ALA A 47 -4.49 2.04 12.03
C ALA A 47 -5.30 3.32 11.77
N LEU A 48 -4.67 4.34 11.18
CA LEU A 48 -5.26 5.66 10.97
C LEU A 48 -6.11 5.74 9.70
N PHE A 49 -5.66 5.10 8.61
CA PHE A 49 -6.29 5.20 7.31
C PHE A 49 -7.22 4.01 7.03
N ASP A 50 -8.39 4.31 6.47
CA ASP A 50 -9.35 3.29 6.09
C ASP A 50 -8.90 2.56 4.81
N ARG A 51 -8.82 1.24 4.90
CA ARG A 51 -8.31 0.38 3.82
C ARG A 51 -9.30 0.21 2.66
N TRP A 52 -10.59 0.35 2.90
CA TRP A 52 -11.60 0.31 1.84
C TRP A 52 -11.63 1.62 1.08
N GLU A 53 -11.55 2.76 1.79
CA GLU A 53 -11.40 4.08 1.16
C GLU A 53 -10.14 4.14 0.29
N ARG A 54 -9.03 3.57 0.76
CA ARG A 54 -7.81 3.49 -0.06
C ARG A 54 -7.98 2.67 -1.32
N ALA A 55 -8.69 1.52 -1.26
CA ALA A 55 -8.98 0.70 -2.42
C ALA A 55 -9.84 1.46 -3.45
N ASP A 56 -10.85 2.19 -2.99
CA ASP A 56 -11.70 3.04 -3.83
C ASP A 56 -10.88 4.14 -4.52
N GLN A 57 -10.01 4.84 -3.80
CA GLN A 57 -9.10 5.86 -4.35
C GLN A 57 -8.15 5.29 -5.41
N LEU A 58 -7.76 4.02 -5.31
CA LEU A 58 -6.95 3.30 -6.30
C LEU A 58 -7.76 2.79 -7.50
N GLY A 59 -9.09 2.94 -7.48
CA GLY A 59 -9.99 2.43 -8.51
C GLY A 59 -10.13 0.91 -8.51
N PHE A 60 -9.93 0.25 -7.36
CA PHE A 60 -10.15 -1.18 -7.19
C PHE A 60 -11.65 -1.49 -7.08
N GLY A 61 -12.03 -2.73 -7.35
CA GLY A 61 -13.43 -3.14 -7.35
C GLY A 61 -14.12 -2.97 -6.00
N GLU A 62 -15.44 -2.88 -6.03
CA GLU A 62 -16.28 -2.67 -4.84
C GLU A 62 -16.01 -3.73 -3.77
N GLY A 63 -16.03 -3.34 -2.50
CA GLY A 63 -15.77 -4.23 -1.37
C GLY A 63 -14.31 -4.62 -1.16
N SER A 64 -13.42 -4.28 -2.08
CA SER A 64 -11.99 -4.57 -1.93
C SER A 64 -11.33 -3.67 -0.88
N SER A 65 -10.24 -4.14 -0.30
CA SER A 65 -9.52 -3.40 0.73
C SER A 65 -8.00 -3.56 0.61
N VAL A 66 -7.26 -2.47 0.89
CA VAL A 66 -5.79 -2.41 0.77
C VAL A 66 -5.21 -1.77 2.02
N TYR A 67 -4.33 -2.47 2.73
CA TYR A 67 -3.60 -1.89 3.86
C TYR A 67 -2.71 -0.74 3.41
N ASP A 68 -2.55 0.29 4.26
CA ASP A 68 -1.73 1.47 3.93
C ASP A 68 -0.25 1.12 3.77
N SER A 69 0.22 0.09 4.47
CA SER A 69 1.57 -0.48 4.33
C SER A 69 1.81 -1.24 3.02
N ALA A 70 0.78 -1.52 2.22
CA ALA A 70 0.94 -2.12 0.90
C ALA A 70 1.41 -1.07 -0.13
N HIS A 71 2.24 -1.50 -1.09
CA HIS A 71 2.75 -0.66 -2.17
C HIS A 71 2.10 -1.04 -3.49
N VAL A 72 1.67 -0.04 -4.25
CA VAL A 72 1.05 -0.23 -5.57
C VAL A 72 1.79 0.68 -6.56
N PHE A 73 2.39 0.08 -7.59
CA PHE A 73 3.17 0.79 -8.60
C PHE A 73 2.63 0.52 -10.00
N GLY A 74 2.53 1.56 -10.82
CA GLY A 74 2.22 1.44 -12.25
C GLY A 74 0.80 0.97 -12.53
N SER A 75 0.64 0.09 -13.53
CA SER A 75 -0.65 -0.39 -14.00
C SER A 75 -1.13 -1.62 -13.23
N VAL A 76 -1.93 -1.40 -12.20
CA VAL A 76 -2.52 -2.46 -11.36
C VAL A 76 -4.03 -2.32 -11.37
N ALA A 77 -4.72 -3.41 -11.72
CA ALA A 77 -6.17 -3.52 -11.64
C ALA A 77 -6.55 -4.66 -10.68
N VAL A 78 -7.47 -4.39 -9.78
CA VAL A 78 -7.98 -5.36 -8.80
C VAL A 78 -9.50 -5.39 -8.89
N GLY A 79 -10.07 -6.58 -8.92
CA GLY A 79 -11.51 -6.80 -8.97
C GLY A 79 -12.22 -6.52 -7.65
N GLU A 80 -13.45 -6.99 -7.55
CA GLU A 80 -14.34 -6.79 -6.39
C GLU A 80 -13.99 -7.75 -5.25
N GLU A 81 -14.38 -7.37 -4.01
CA GLU A 81 -14.28 -8.21 -2.81
C GLU A 81 -12.89 -8.84 -2.60
N THR A 82 -11.84 -8.15 -3.01
CA THR A 82 -10.44 -8.64 -2.94
C THR A 82 -9.69 -7.96 -1.81
N TRP A 83 -9.01 -8.78 -1.01
CA TRP A 83 -8.19 -8.30 0.11
C TRP A 83 -6.71 -8.24 -0.24
N ILE A 84 -6.11 -7.07 -0.05
CA ILE A 84 -4.67 -6.86 -0.20
C ILE A 84 -4.07 -6.62 1.19
N GLY A 85 -3.29 -7.57 1.65
CA GLY A 85 -2.72 -7.60 2.99
C GLY A 85 -1.63 -6.56 3.24
N PRO A 86 -1.20 -6.42 4.50
CA PRO A 86 -0.12 -5.51 4.86
C PRO A 86 1.21 -5.94 4.22
N PHE A 87 2.06 -4.95 3.92
CA PHE A 87 3.39 -5.13 3.31
C PHE A 87 3.40 -5.86 1.97
N VAL A 88 2.26 -5.91 1.29
CA VAL A 88 2.17 -6.42 -0.08
C VAL A 88 2.81 -5.42 -1.04
N ILE A 89 3.48 -5.93 -2.07
CA ILE A 89 3.96 -5.12 -3.20
C ILE A 89 3.27 -5.60 -4.47
N LEU A 90 2.51 -4.72 -5.10
CA LEU A 90 1.91 -4.92 -6.41
C LEU A 90 2.62 -4.00 -7.40
N ASP A 91 3.50 -4.57 -8.22
CA ASP A 91 4.31 -3.78 -9.16
C ASP A 91 3.93 -4.03 -10.60
N GLY A 92 3.05 -3.18 -11.12
CA GLY A 92 2.63 -3.08 -12.51
C GLY A 92 3.44 -2.08 -13.33
N SER A 93 4.63 -1.65 -12.88
CA SER A 93 5.45 -0.67 -13.60
C SER A 93 6.12 -1.23 -14.86
N GLY A 94 6.33 -2.54 -14.93
CA GLY A 94 6.91 -3.22 -16.09
C GLY A 94 5.89 -3.54 -17.18
N ALA A 95 4.71 -4.01 -16.78
CA ALA A 95 3.57 -4.36 -17.62
C ALA A 95 2.31 -4.40 -16.73
N ALA A 96 1.13 -4.66 -17.30
CA ALA A 96 -0.11 -4.73 -16.54
C ALA A 96 -0.11 -5.88 -15.53
N LEU A 97 -0.55 -5.59 -14.29
CA LEU A 97 -0.89 -6.57 -13.27
C LEU A 97 -2.40 -6.54 -13.05
N THR A 98 -3.05 -7.68 -13.22
CA THR A 98 -4.49 -7.82 -12.99
C THR A 98 -4.76 -8.88 -11.92
N ILE A 99 -5.63 -8.58 -10.98
CA ILE A 99 -6.10 -9.50 -9.94
C ILE A 99 -7.62 -9.53 -10.04
N GLY A 100 -8.19 -10.73 -10.06
CA GLY A 100 -9.63 -10.93 -10.20
C GLY A 100 -10.42 -10.60 -8.93
N ASN A 101 -11.65 -11.08 -8.91
CA ASN A 101 -12.59 -10.89 -7.81
C ASN A 101 -12.39 -11.96 -6.73
N TYR A 102 -12.78 -11.65 -5.48
CA TYR A 102 -12.76 -12.58 -4.36
C TYR A 102 -11.38 -13.22 -4.14
N CYS A 103 -10.33 -12.42 -4.28
CA CYS A 103 -8.95 -12.86 -4.06
C CYS A 103 -8.44 -12.40 -2.69
N ASP A 104 -7.56 -13.22 -2.11
CA ASP A 104 -6.78 -12.85 -0.93
C ASP A 104 -5.30 -12.82 -1.27
N VAL A 105 -4.68 -11.65 -1.23
CA VAL A 105 -3.24 -11.48 -1.36
C VAL A 105 -2.65 -11.29 0.04
N SER A 106 -2.00 -12.32 0.54
CA SER A 106 -1.55 -12.43 1.92
C SER A 106 -0.44 -11.42 2.26
N ALA A 107 -0.28 -11.15 3.56
CA ALA A 107 0.75 -10.23 4.04
C ALA A 107 2.14 -10.57 3.51
N GLY A 108 2.88 -9.56 3.04
CA GLY A 108 4.24 -9.71 2.56
C GLY A 108 4.38 -10.35 1.18
N VAL A 109 3.30 -10.59 0.46
CA VAL A 109 3.36 -11.08 -0.93
C VAL A 109 3.88 -9.97 -1.85
N HIS A 110 4.82 -10.31 -2.71
CA HIS A 110 5.38 -9.40 -3.71
C HIS A 110 5.12 -9.93 -5.11
N ILE A 111 4.45 -9.15 -5.95
CA ILE A 111 4.13 -9.48 -7.35
C ILE A 111 4.76 -8.43 -8.24
N PHE A 112 5.65 -8.87 -9.13
CA PHE A 112 6.39 -8.01 -10.06
C PHE A 112 6.04 -8.38 -11.50
N THR A 113 5.96 -7.37 -12.36
CA THR A 113 5.77 -7.52 -13.81
C THR A 113 7.05 -7.27 -14.59
N HIS A 114 8.18 -7.15 -13.91
CA HIS A 114 9.50 -6.99 -14.52
C HIS A 114 10.58 -7.71 -13.71
N ASP A 115 11.70 -7.99 -14.38
CA ASP A 115 12.88 -8.62 -13.81
C ASP A 115 14.13 -8.07 -14.51
N THR A 116 15.15 -7.80 -13.72
CA THR A 116 16.42 -7.22 -14.17
C THR A 116 17.62 -8.16 -13.97
N ALA A 117 17.39 -9.46 -13.69
CA ALA A 117 18.47 -10.40 -13.40
C ALA A 117 19.49 -10.47 -14.55
N LEU A 118 19.02 -10.63 -15.80
CA LEU A 118 19.91 -10.63 -16.98
C LEU A 118 20.64 -9.31 -17.16
N ARG A 119 20.01 -8.19 -16.87
CA ARG A 119 20.65 -6.88 -16.92
C ARG A 119 21.80 -6.80 -15.91
N CYS A 120 21.58 -7.30 -14.71
CA CYS A 120 22.62 -7.31 -13.68
C CYS A 120 23.82 -8.19 -14.09
N VAL A 121 23.60 -9.45 -14.47
CA VAL A 121 24.70 -10.37 -14.81
C VAL A 121 25.40 -10.00 -16.10
N SER A 122 24.77 -9.26 -17.01
CA SER A 122 25.38 -8.74 -18.25
C SER A 122 26.04 -7.37 -18.07
N MET A 123 26.19 -6.88 -16.84
CA MET A 123 26.75 -5.55 -16.55
C MET A 123 26.01 -4.42 -17.28
N GLY A 124 24.69 -4.51 -17.35
CA GLY A 124 23.83 -3.49 -17.94
C GLY A 124 23.58 -3.63 -19.44
N GLN A 125 24.13 -4.65 -20.11
CA GLN A 125 24.00 -4.81 -21.57
C GLN A 125 22.64 -5.39 -21.97
N ALA A 126 22.06 -6.28 -21.18
CA ALA A 126 20.72 -6.83 -21.44
C ALA A 126 19.63 -5.88 -20.97
N ALA A 127 18.51 -5.83 -21.70
CA ALA A 127 17.33 -5.10 -21.28
C ALA A 127 16.63 -5.80 -20.11
N ALA A 128 15.85 -5.04 -19.33
CA ALA A 128 14.92 -5.60 -18.35
C ALA A 128 13.84 -6.44 -19.07
N ARG A 129 13.52 -7.60 -18.50
CA ARG A 129 12.39 -8.41 -18.96
C ARG A 129 11.11 -7.85 -18.37
N ARG A 130 10.05 -7.82 -19.18
CA ARG A 130 8.72 -7.33 -18.78
C ARG A 130 7.66 -8.28 -19.28
N SER A 131 6.70 -8.62 -18.42
CA SER A 131 5.59 -9.49 -18.80
C SER A 131 4.38 -9.17 -17.93
N PRO A 132 3.17 -9.13 -18.52
CA PRO A 132 1.97 -8.96 -17.72
C PRO A 132 1.76 -10.16 -16.79
N VAL A 133 1.14 -9.91 -15.64
CA VAL A 133 0.73 -10.92 -14.67
C VAL A 133 -0.77 -10.84 -14.50
N SER A 134 -1.43 -12.00 -14.56
CA SER A 134 -2.87 -12.10 -14.33
C SER A 134 -3.17 -13.17 -13.28
N ILE A 135 -3.91 -12.79 -12.25
CA ILE A 135 -4.41 -13.66 -11.18
C ILE A 135 -5.92 -13.75 -11.36
N GLY A 136 -6.43 -14.97 -11.51
CA GLY A 136 -7.86 -15.21 -11.71
C GLY A 136 -8.69 -15.04 -10.44
N ASP A 137 -10.01 -15.06 -10.59
CA ASP A 137 -10.96 -14.94 -9.48
C ASP A 137 -10.79 -16.06 -8.45
N GLY A 138 -11.10 -15.75 -7.19
CA GLY A 138 -11.10 -16.72 -6.10
C GLY A 138 -9.72 -17.29 -5.76
N THR A 139 -8.66 -16.55 -6.04
CA THR A 139 -7.28 -17.01 -5.83
C THR A 139 -6.75 -16.53 -4.48
N TYR A 140 -6.16 -17.46 -3.72
CA TYR A 140 -5.34 -17.15 -2.56
C TYR A 140 -3.86 -17.15 -2.94
N VAL A 141 -3.17 -16.06 -2.63
CA VAL A 141 -1.71 -15.92 -2.80
C VAL A 141 -1.10 -15.67 -1.43
N GLY A 142 -0.23 -16.61 -0.97
CA GLY A 142 0.40 -16.54 0.34
C GLY A 142 1.78 -17.14 0.39
#